data_e48488fb0c22872f3a1140408b4a320c
#
_entry.id   e48488fb0c22872f3a1140408b4a320c
#
_cell.length_a   1.000
_cell.length_b   1.000
_cell.length_c   1.000
_cell.angle_alpha   90.00
_cell.angle_beta   90.00
_cell.angle_gamma   90.00
#
_symmetry.space_group_name_H-M   'P 1'
#
loop_
_entity.id
_entity.type
_entity.pdbx_description
1 polymer ?
#
loop_
_entity_poly.entity_id
_entity_poly.type
_entity_poly.pdbx_seq_one_letter_code
_entity_poly.pdbx_strand_id
1 'polypeptide(L)'
;AHVGNGGSIAAVDHGKCVDTSMGLTPVEGLLMGTRCGDVDAGALSFIMEKEGLDGHGLSDLINKKSGVAGLVGGSSDMRDLEAAVEAGDERATMVLDVYNYRIKKYIGAYAAAMGGCDILVWTGGVGENQWATRRVVCENMEYMGMKIDVEKNEGMRGEEMVISTPDSKVTIIVVP
;
A
#
# COMPACT_ATOMS: atom_id res chain seq x y z
N ALA A 1 -1.74 7.34 4.94
CA ALA A 1 -1.25 6.38 3.95
C ALA A 1 -0.46 7.12 2.86
N HIS A 2 0.85 7.13 2.99
CA HIS A 2 1.75 7.64 1.94
C HIS A 2 2.11 6.49 1.01
N VAL A 3 1.58 6.50 -0.21
CA VAL A 3 1.67 5.38 -1.14
C VAL A 3 2.27 5.84 -2.47
N GLY A 4 3.43 5.29 -2.81
CA GLY A 4 4.19 5.61 -4.01
C GLY A 4 5.11 4.46 -4.39
N ASN A 5 6.22 4.73 -5.09
CA ASN A 5 7.24 3.70 -5.36
C ASN A 5 7.85 3.14 -4.06
N GLY A 6 8.07 3.98 -3.04
CA GLY A 6 8.11 3.60 -1.64
C GLY A 6 6.76 3.89 -1.00
N GLY A 7 6.40 3.21 0.08
CA GLY A 7 5.14 3.44 0.75
C GLY A 7 5.19 3.11 2.23
N SER A 8 4.44 3.87 3.02
CA SER A 8 4.26 3.61 4.45
C SER A 8 2.89 4.08 4.93
N ILE A 9 2.44 3.49 6.00
CA ILE A 9 1.25 3.93 6.73
C ILE A 9 1.68 4.28 8.15
N ALA A 10 1.21 5.41 8.65
CA ALA A 10 1.44 5.84 10.02
C ALA A 10 0.10 5.95 10.76
N ALA A 11 0.07 5.41 11.96
CA ALA A 11 -1.02 5.58 12.91
C ALA A 11 -0.74 6.81 13.77
N VAL A 12 -1.63 7.78 13.74
CA VAL A 12 -1.49 9.02 14.50
C VAL A 12 -2.68 9.14 15.46
N ASP A 13 -2.41 9.09 16.75
CA ASP A 13 -3.40 9.21 17.80
C ASP A 13 -3.15 10.51 18.59
N HIS A 14 -4.18 11.37 18.68
CA HIS A 14 -4.12 12.67 19.36
C HIS A 14 -2.87 13.50 18.94
N GLY A 15 -2.54 13.52 17.65
CA GLY A 15 -1.41 14.27 17.09
C GLY A 15 -0.03 13.63 17.31
N LYS A 16 0.03 12.40 17.84
CA LYS A 16 1.28 11.65 18.04
C LYS A 16 1.28 10.41 17.17
N CYS A 17 2.37 10.18 16.47
CA CYS A 17 2.59 8.90 15.78
C CYS A 17 2.77 7.81 16.84
N VAL A 18 1.85 6.82 16.83
CA VAL A 18 1.86 5.70 17.77
C VAL A 18 2.35 4.41 17.11
N ASP A 19 2.30 4.34 15.78
CA ASP A 19 2.81 3.20 15.01
C ASP A 19 3.12 3.62 13.56
N THR A 20 3.98 2.86 12.89
CA THR A 20 4.28 3.03 11.47
C THR A 20 4.67 1.70 10.84
N SER A 21 4.35 1.53 9.55
CA SER A 21 4.59 0.27 8.84
C SER A 21 6.06 0.00 8.49
N MET A 22 6.91 1.02 8.47
CA MET A 22 8.35 0.82 8.30
C MET A 22 9.02 0.58 9.65
N GLY A 23 9.98 -0.33 9.69
CA GLY A 23 10.77 -0.65 10.88
C GLY A 23 12.02 0.19 11.01
N LEU A 24 13.12 -0.41 11.50
CA LEU A 24 14.43 0.22 11.54
C LEU A 24 14.91 0.65 10.15
N THR A 25 14.50 -0.08 9.13
CA THR A 25 14.79 0.22 7.72
C THR A 25 13.47 0.41 6.95
N PRO A 26 13.50 1.08 5.80
CA PRO A 26 12.31 1.29 4.99
C PRO A 26 11.91 0.06 4.14
N VAL A 27 12.31 -1.15 4.52
CA VAL A 27 11.96 -2.41 3.84
C VAL A 27 10.68 -3.01 4.38
N GLU A 28 10.51 -2.99 5.71
CA GLU A 28 9.34 -3.53 6.40
C GLU A 28 8.05 -2.81 5.98
N GLY A 29 6.93 -3.52 6.00
CA GLY A 29 5.60 -2.96 5.82
C GLY A 29 4.95 -3.30 4.50
N LEU A 30 4.59 -2.28 3.74
CA LEU A 30 3.86 -2.42 2.48
C LEU A 30 4.69 -3.14 1.41
N LEU A 31 4.02 -3.80 0.48
CA LEU A 31 4.62 -4.14 -0.80
C LEU A 31 4.91 -2.83 -1.55
N MET A 32 6.12 -2.66 -2.05
CA MET A 32 6.56 -1.43 -2.71
C MET A 32 7.01 -1.71 -4.14
N GLY A 33 7.46 -0.70 -4.86
CA GLY A 33 7.93 -0.88 -6.24
C GLY A 33 9.01 -1.95 -6.38
N THR A 34 10.06 -1.90 -5.53
CA THR A 34 11.17 -2.86 -5.55
C THR A 34 11.43 -3.52 -4.19
N ARG A 35 10.90 -3.00 -3.09
CA ARG A 35 11.07 -3.55 -1.74
C ARG A 35 9.99 -4.57 -1.43
N CYS A 36 10.38 -5.65 -0.75
CA CYS A 36 9.46 -6.76 -0.48
C CYS A 36 8.33 -6.42 0.51
N GLY A 37 8.51 -5.44 1.40
CA GLY A 37 7.64 -5.27 2.56
C GLY A 37 7.80 -6.43 3.56
N ASP A 38 6.74 -6.71 4.31
CA ASP A 38 6.72 -7.82 5.27
C ASP A 38 6.95 -9.15 4.58
N VAL A 39 7.86 -9.92 5.14
CA VAL A 39 8.20 -11.26 4.67
C VAL A 39 8.50 -12.17 5.86
N ASP A 40 8.26 -13.45 5.71
CA ASP A 40 8.66 -14.45 6.69
C ASP A 40 10.19 -14.51 6.80
N ALA A 41 10.70 -14.27 8.01
CA ALA A 41 12.15 -14.34 8.28
C ALA A 41 12.73 -15.74 8.00
N GLY A 42 11.95 -16.81 8.21
CA GLY A 42 12.34 -18.17 7.88
C GLY A 42 12.52 -18.36 6.37
N ALA A 43 11.65 -17.75 5.57
CA ALA A 43 11.78 -17.75 4.10
C ALA A 43 13.06 -17.03 3.66
N LEU A 44 13.45 -15.93 4.31
CA LEU A 44 14.71 -15.25 4.00
C LEU A 44 15.92 -16.13 4.26
N SER A 45 15.97 -16.82 5.41
CA SER A 45 17.05 -17.75 5.74
C SER A 45 17.14 -18.90 4.72
N PHE A 46 15.98 -19.45 4.33
CA PHE A 46 15.91 -20.50 3.32
C PHE A 46 16.43 -20.03 1.96
N ILE A 47 16.03 -18.83 1.51
CA ILE A 47 16.49 -18.26 0.24
C ILE A 47 17.99 -18.00 0.28
N MET A 48 18.52 -17.44 1.40
CA MET A 48 19.96 -17.22 1.54
C MET A 48 20.75 -18.50 1.36
N GLU A 49 20.33 -19.58 2.04
CA GLU A 49 20.99 -20.88 1.94
C GLU A 49 20.88 -21.46 0.52
N LYS A 50 19.68 -21.42 -0.06
CA LYS A 50 19.38 -22.01 -1.37
C LYS A 50 20.13 -21.32 -2.51
N GLU A 51 20.21 -20.00 -2.48
CA GLU A 51 20.80 -19.16 -3.51
C GLU A 51 22.26 -18.77 -3.21
N GLY A 52 22.81 -19.20 -2.07
CA GLY A 52 24.19 -18.88 -1.66
C GLY A 52 24.40 -17.38 -1.43
N LEU A 53 23.39 -16.68 -0.92
CA LEU A 53 23.46 -15.24 -0.69
C LEU A 53 24.15 -14.93 0.63
N ASP A 54 25.04 -13.95 0.61
CA ASP A 54 25.51 -13.28 1.82
C ASP A 54 24.55 -12.16 2.25
N GLY A 55 24.89 -11.44 3.32
CA GLY A 55 24.08 -10.34 3.81
C GLY A 55 23.89 -9.20 2.80
N HIS A 56 24.87 -8.95 1.92
CA HIS A 56 24.73 -7.96 0.85
C HIS A 56 23.81 -8.45 -0.26
N GLY A 57 23.93 -9.71 -0.65
CA GLY A 57 23.05 -10.35 -1.62
C GLY A 57 21.59 -10.36 -1.16
N LEU A 58 21.37 -10.70 0.12
CA LEU A 58 20.02 -10.62 0.71
C LEU A 58 19.49 -9.19 0.71
N SER A 59 20.31 -8.22 1.16
CA SER A 59 19.90 -6.80 1.18
C SER A 59 19.52 -6.30 -0.22
N ASP A 60 20.28 -6.69 -1.24
CA ASP A 60 19.99 -6.34 -2.63
C ASP A 60 18.68 -6.98 -3.12
N LEU A 61 18.44 -8.24 -2.76
CA LEU A 61 17.23 -8.96 -3.08
C LEU A 61 15.98 -8.26 -2.51
N ILE A 62 15.96 -8.01 -1.21
CA ILE A 62 14.76 -7.48 -0.53
C ILE A 62 14.51 -5.99 -0.80
N ASN A 63 15.54 -5.23 -1.19
CA ASN A 63 15.41 -3.79 -1.46
C ASN A 63 15.18 -3.44 -2.93
N LYS A 64 15.79 -4.22 -3.86
CA LYS A 64 15.89 -3.82 -5.28
C LYS A 64 15.30 -4.83 -6.26
N LYS A 65 15.19 -6.10 -5.86
CA LYS A 65 14.80 -7.22 -6.75
C LYS A 65 13.50 -7.89 -6.32
N SER A 66 12.79 -7.28 -5.39
CA SER A 66 11.49 -7.74 -4.87
C SER A 66 10.38 -6.77 -5.27
N GLY A 67 9.35 -6.70 -4.46
CA GLY A 67 8.25 -5.77 -4.68
C GLY A 67 7.45 -6.06 -5.94
N VAL A 68 6.78 -5.04 -6.44
CA VAL A 68 6.00 -5.12 -7.69
C VAL A 68 6.89 -5.58 -8.84
N ALA A 69 8.08 -4.97 -9.01
CA ALA A 69 9.03 -5.34 -10.06
C ALA A 69 9.42 -6.82 -10.02
N GLY A 70 9.71 -7.36 -8.83
CA GLY A 70 10.05 -8.77 -8.66
C GLY A 70 8.87 -9.70 -8.96
N LEU A 71 7.67 -9.29 -8.60
CA LEU A 71 6.46 -10.09 -8.82
C LEU A 71 6.01 -10.07 -10.28
N VAL A 72 6.07 -8.95 -10.97
CA VAL A 72 5.71 -8.88 -12.41
C VAL A 72 6.87 -9.33 -13.31
N GLY A 73 8.11 -9.31 -12.80
CA GLY A 73 9.29 -9.61 -13.58
C GLY A 73 9.71 -8.47 -14.53
N GLY A 74 9.46 -7.21 -14.14
CA GLY A 74 9.69 -6.06 -15.02
C GLY A 74 9.71 -4.72 -14.29
N SER A 75 8.88 -3.78 -14.75
CA SER A 75 8.81 -2.42 -14.23
C SER A 75 8.26 -2.36 -12.80
N SER A 76 8.78 -1.42 -12.02
CA SER A 76 8.20 -1.03 -10.72
C SER A 76 7.20 0.12 -10.82
N ASP A 77 6.98 0.64 -12.03
CA ASP A 77 6.06 1.75 -12.24
C ASP A 77 4.61 1.24 -12.17
N MET A 78 3.85 1.81 -11.24
CA MET A 78 2.45 1.41 -11.05
C MET A 78 1.56 1.74 -12.25
N ARG A 79 1.96 2.69 -13.10
CA ARG A 79 1.24 2.99 -14.36
C ARG A 79 1.39 1.86 -15.37
N ASP A 80 2.57 1.24 -15.43
CA ASP A 80 2.80 0.06 -16.27
C ASP A 80 2.01 -1.14 -15.75
N LEU A 81 1.92 -1.29 -14.42
CA LEU A 81 1.11 -2.33 -13.79
C LEU A 81 -0.39 -2.14 -14.11
N GLU A 82 -0.92 -0.91 -13.98
CA GLU A 82 -2.31 -0.60 -14.32
C GLU A 82 -2.60 -0.89 -15.81
N ALA A 83 -1.72 -0.45 -16.70
CA ALA A 83 -1.87 -0.72 -18.14
C ALA A 83 -1.88 -2.22 -18.45
N ALA A 84 -1.06 -3.02 -17.76
CA ALA A 84 -1.04 -4.48 -17.92
C ALA A 84 -2.36 -5.11 -17.40
N VAL A 85 -2.88 -4.63 -16.27
CA VAL A 85 -4.19 -5.08 -15.75
C VAL A 85 -5.32 -4.76 -16.74
N GLU A 86 -5.33 -3.54 -17.29
CA GLU A 86 -6.32 -3.14 -18.31
C GLU A 86 -6.22 -3.99 -19.59
N ALA A 87 -5.01 -4.44 -19.92
CA ALA A 87 -4.77 -5.36 -21.03
C ALA A 87 -5.16 -6.83 -20.72
N GLY A 88 -5.59 -7.13 -19.49
CA GLY A 88 -6.03 -8.46 -19.07
C GLY A 88 -4.89 -9.40 -18.61
N ASP A 89 -3.75 -8.87 -18.22
CA ASP A 89 -2.64 -9.66 -17.64
C ASP A 89 -3.02 -10.17 -16.25
N GLU A 90 -3.20 -11.49 -16.12
CA GLU A 90 -3.59 -12.14 -14.86
C GLU A 90 -2.53 -11.99 -13.77
N ARG A 91 -1.25 -11.98 -14.13
CA ARG A 91 -0.15 -11.80 -13.17
C ARG A 91 -0.13 -10.37 -12.63
N ALA A 92 -0.30 -9.39 -13.50
CA ALA A 92 -0.41 -7.99 -13.12
C ALA A 92 -1.62 -7.76 -12.19
N THR A 93 -2.76 -8.38 -12.50
CA THR A 93 -3.96 -8.32 -11.66
C THR A 93 -3.67 -8.89 -10.26
N MET A 94 -3.09 -10.09 -10.18
CA MET A 94 -2.70 -10.70 -8.90
C MET A 94 -1.75 -9.78 -8.10
N VAL A 95 -0.77 -9.18 -8.75
CA VAL A 95 0.20 -8.30 -8.08
C VAL A 95 -0.48 -7.04 -7.53
N LEU A 96 -1.39 -6.44 -8.30
CA LEU A 96 -2.17 -5.28 -7.85
C LEU A 96 -3.09 -5.65 -6.67
N ASP A 97 -3.69 -6.84 -6.69
CA ASP A 97 -4.50 -7.34 -5.58
C ASP A 97 -3.68 -7.51 -4.30
N VAL A 98 -2.48 -8.11 -4.39
CA VAL A 98 -1.56 -8.26 -3.26
C VAL A 98 -1.14 -6.88 -2.71
N TYR A 99 -0.85 -5.93 -3.60
CA TYR A 99 -0.48 -4.57 -3.25
C TYR A 99 -1.61 -3.87 -2.46
N ASN A 100 -2.82 -3.86 -3.00
CA ASN A 100 -3.99 -3.26 -2.37
C ASN A 100 -4.37 -3.96 -1.06
N TYR A 101 -4.29 -5.28 -1.02
CA TYR A 101 -4.58 -6.08 0.17
C TYR A 101 -3.64 -5.73 1.33
N ARG A 102 -2.35 -5.54 1.05
CA ARG A 102 -1.37 -5.19 2.09
C ARG A 102 -1.66 -3.80 2.69
N ILE A 103 -2.00 -2.82 1.85
CA ILE A 103 -2.40 -1.48 2.31
C ILE A 103 -3.63 -1.58 3.21
N LYS A 104 -4.66 -2.28 2.75
CA LYS A 104 -5.90 -2.49 3.51
C LYS A 104 -5.66 -3.14 4.88
N LYS A 105 -4.80 -4.17 4.94
CA LYS A 105 -4.41 -4.82 6.19
C LYS A 105 -3.81 -3.85 7.20
N TYR A 106 -2.89 -3.00 6.77
CA TYR A 106 -2.25 -2.02 7.65
C TYR A 106 -3.24 -0.97 8.17
N ILE A 107 -4.12 -0.46 7.31
CA ILE A 107 -5.18 0.46 7.73
C ILE A 107 -6.07 -0.21 8.78
N GLY A 108 -6.49 -1.44 8.57
CA GLY A 108 -7.30 -2.20 9.52
C GLY A 108 -6.58 -2.46 10.84
N ALA A 109 -5.31 -2.87 10.79
CA ALA A 109 -4.49 -3.13 11.97
C ALA A 109 -4.31 -1.86 12.82
N TYR A 110 -4.04 -0.73 12.19
CA TYR A 110 -3.83 0.53 12.89
C TYR A 110 -5.12 1.12 13.45
N ALA A 111 -6.23 1.00 12.71
CA ALA A 111 -7.52 1.36 13.26
C ALA A 111 -7.89 0.52 14.48
N ALA A 112 -7.59 -0.79 14.46
CA ALA A 112 -7.77 -1.65 15.63
C ALA A 112 -6.88 -1.23 16.81
N ALA A 113 -5.60 -0.90 16.55
CA ALA A 113 -4.66 -0.47 17.59
C ALA A 113 -5.05 0.86 18.25
N MET A 114 -5.63 1.80 17.47
CA MET A 114 -6.09 3.11 17.96
C MET A 114 -7.52 3.06 18.55
N GLY A 115 -8.24 1.94 18.42
CA GLY A 115 -9.64 1.84 18.84
C GLY A 115 -10.63 2.49 17.87
N GLY A 116 -10.21 2.80 16.66
CA GLY A 116 -11.00 3.42 15.59
C GLY A 116 -10.13 4.24 14.64
N CYS A 117 -10.79 4.92 13.72
CA CYS A 117 -10.16 5.85 12.79
C CYS A 117 -11.14 6.99 12.52
N ASP A 118 -10.70 8.23 12.61
CA ASP A 118 -11.51 9.41 12.28
C ASP A 118 -11.21 9.91 10.87
N ILE A 119 -9.94 9.83 10.46
CA ILE A 119 -9.48 10.36 9.18
C ILE A 119 -8.50 9.37 8.54
N LEU A 120 -8.74 9.01 7.28
CA LEU A 120 -7.78 8.34 6.41
C LEU A 120 -7.26 9.34 5.38
N VAL A 121 -5.97 9.66 5.46
CA VAL A 121 -5.30 10.57 4.53
C VAL A 121 -4.52 9.75 3.49
N TRP A 122 -4.80 10.00 2.21
CA TRP A 122 -4.04 9.47 1.08
C TRP A 122 -3.07 10.52 0.57
N THR A 123 -1.79 10.13 0.40
CA THR A 123 -0.74 10.99 -0.15
C THR A 123 0.30 10.15 -0.90
N GLY A 124 1.22 10.80 -1.57
CA GLY A 124 2.22 10.14 -2.41
C GLY A 124 1.66 9.77 -3.79
N GLY A 125 2.54 9.54 -4.76
CA GLY A 125 2.17 9.46 -6.18
C GLY A 125 1.06 8.46 -6.52
N VAL A 126 1.02 7.30 -5.86
CA VAL A 126 -0.06 6.32 -6.00
C VAL A 126 -1.30 6.77 -5.22
N GLY A 127 -1.12 7.19 -3.96
CA GLY A 127 -2.23 7.66 -3.12
C GLY A 127 -2.99 8.84 -3.73
N GLU A 128 -2.28 9.74 -4.42
CA GLU A 128 -2.84 10.93 -5.07
C GLU A 128 -3.50 10.62 -6.42
N ASN A 129 -2.92 9.72 -7.21
CA ASN A 129 -3.26 9.60 -8.63
C ASN A 129 -4.00 8.31 -8.99
N GLN A 130 -3.90 7.24 -8.18
CA GLN A 130 -4.54 5.95 -8.48
C GLN A 130 -5.88 5.80 -7.75
N TRP A 131 -6.92 6.37 -8.32
CA TRP A 131 -8.27 6.28 -7.76
C TRP A 131 -8.78 4.83 -7.62
N ALA A 132 -8.39 3.92 -8.50
CA ALA A 132 -8.75 2.51 -8.44
C ALA A 132 -8.18 1.83 -7.18
N THR A 133 -6.91 2.09 -6.84
CA THR A 133 -6.28 1.62 -5.59
C THR A 133 -7.05 2.13 -4.36
N ARG A 134 -7.36 3.43 -4.29
CA ARG A 134 -8.13 3.99 -3.17
C ARG A 134 -9.49 3.34 -3.03
N ARG A 135 -10.18 3.12 -4.16
CA ARG A 135 -11.47 2.44 -4.19
C ARG A 135 -11.38 1.03 -3.63
N VAL A 136 -10.51 0.17 -4.20
CA VAL A 136 -10.36 -1.23 -3.79
C VAL A 136 -9.95 -1.36 -2.31
N VAL A 137 -9.06 -0.50 -1.85
CA VAL A 137 -8.63 -0.50 -0.45
C VAL A 137 -9.77 -0.11 0.50
N CYS A 138 -10.61 0.86 0.13
CA CYS A 138 -11.71 1.32 0.97
C CYS A 138 -13.01 0.49 0.82
N GLU A 139 -13.14 -0.35 -0.21
CA GLU A 139 -14.29 -1.24 -0.36
C GLU A 139 -14.41 -2.22 0.81
N ASN A 140 -15.65 -2.50 1.24
CA ASN A 140 -15.97 -3.41 2.36
C ASN A 140 -15.31 -3.00 3.70
N MET A 141 -15.12 -1.69 3.92
CA MET A 141 -14.62 -1.13 5.19
C MET A 141 -15.71 -0.36 5.95
N GLU A 142 -16.97 -0.51 5.56
CA GLU A 142 -18.13 0.14 6.20
C GLU A 142 -18.32 -0.29 7.66
N TYR A 143 -17.91 -1.51 7.99
CA TYR A 143 -17.91 -2.00 9.38
C TYR A 143 -17.00 -1.17 10.30
N MET A 144 -16.00 -0.48 9.74
CA MET A 144 -15.14 0.46 10.45
C MET A 144 -15.64 1.92 10.33
N GLY A 145 -16.75 2.12 9.62
CA GLY A 145 -17.31 3.45 9.37
C GLY A 145 -16.70 4.18 8.18
N MET A 146 -15.88 3.53 7.36
CA MET A 146 -15.33 4.08 6.13
C MET A 146 -16.29 3.84 4.97
N LYS A 147 -16.75 4.91 4.31
CA LYS A 147 -17.56 4.84 3.10
C LYS A 147 -16.97 5.78 2.06
N ILE A 148 -16.36 5.20 1.04
CA ILE A 148 -15.81 5.97 -0.09
C ILE A 148 -16.95 6.44 -1.01
N ASP A 149 -16.88 7.68 -1.45
CA ASP A 149 -17.74 8.24 -2.51
C ASP A 149 -17.09 7.88 -3.85
N VAL A 150 -17.62 6.85 -4.50
CA VAL A 150 -17.06 6.29 -5.73
C VAL A 150 -17.05 7.35 -6.85
N GLU A 151 -18.10 8.15 -6.97
CA GLU A 151 -18.22 9.15 -8.03
C GLU A 151 -17.20 10.29 -7.85
N LYS A 152 -17.00 10.76 -6.62
CA LYS A 152 -15.97 11.76 -6.32
C LYS A 152 -14.55 11.23 -6.46
N ASN A 153 -14.34 9.97 -6.12
CA ASN A 153 -13.02 9.35 -6.21
C ASN A 153 -12.62 9.04 -7.65
N GLU A 154 -13.59 8.64 -8.50
CA GLU A 154 -13.32 8.20 -9.86
C GLU A 154 -12.73 9.34 -10.70
N GLY A 155 -11.58 9.06 -11.34
CA GLY A 155 -10.86 10.03 -12.16
C GLY A 155 -10.12 11.14 -11.39
N MET A 156 -10.29 11.22 -10.06
CA MET A 156 -9.63 12.24 -9.25
C MET A 156 -8.13 11.99 -9.14
N ARG A 157 -7.33 12.99 -9.44
CA ARG A 157 -5.86 12.93 -9.47
C ARG A 157 -5.26 14.24 -9.00
N GLY A 158 -4.27 14.15 -8.09
CA GLY A 158 -3.38 15.25 -7.75
C GLY A 158 -4.04 16.50 -7.15
N GLU A 159 -5.23 16.37 -6.56
CA GLU A 159 -5.95 17.47 -5.93
C GLU A 159 -6.30 17.14 -4.48
N GLU A 160 -6.34 18.15 -3.63
CA GLU A 160 -6.86 17.98 -2.28
C GLU A 160 -8.39 17.83 -2.34
N MET A 161 -8.89 16.69 -1.89
CA MET A 161 -10.32 16.40 -1.94
C MET A 161 -10.76 15.40 -0.88
N VAL A 162 -11.88 15.66 -0.23
CA VAL A 162 -12.60 14.68 0.58
C VAL A 162 -13.41 13.78 -0.32
N ILE A 163 -13.07 12.49 -0.29
CA ILE A 163 -13.64 11.45 -1.14
C ILE A 163 -14.48 10.44 -0.34
N SER A 164 -14.86 10.75 0.88
CA SER A 164 -15.85 9.99 1.65
C SER A 164 -17.26 10.48 1.39
N THR A 165 -18.25 9.58 1.56
CA THR A 165 -19.68 9.98 1.53
C THR A 165 -20.03 10.85 2.73
N PRO A 166 -21.11 11.65 2.67
CA PRO A 166 -21.54 12.51 3.78
C PRO A 166 -21.91 11.75 5.06
N ASP A 167 -22.31 10.48 4.94
CA ASP A 167 -22.67 9.60 6.06
C ASP A 167 -21.53 8.69 6.52
N SER A 168 -20.34 8.84 5.95
CA SER A 168 -19.14 8.17 6.42
C SER A 168 -18.73 8.71 7.79
N LYS A 169 -18.44 7.80 8.72
CA LYS A 169 -17.89 8.17 10.04
C LYS A 169 -16.41 8.54 9.95
N VAL A 170 -15.70 7.94 9.01
CA VAL A 170 -14.30 8.23 8.73
C VAL A 170 -14.21 9.18 7.55
N THR A 171 -13.56 10.32 7.73
CA THR A 171 -13.22 11.20 6.61
C THR A 171 -12.11 10.57 5.79
N ILE A 172 -12.36 10.33 4.50
CA ILE A 172 -11.34 9.87 3.57
C ILE A 172 -10.95 11.08 2.71
N ILE A 173 -9.67 11.47 2.78
CA ILE A 173 -9.16 12.66 2.11
C ILE A 173 -7.88 12.35 1.34
N VAL A 174 -7.74 12.95 0.17
CA VAL A 174 -6.48 12.98 -0.58
C VAL A 174 -5.81 14.32 -0.33
N VAL A 175 -4.52 14.27 -0.03
CA VAL A 175 -3.67 15.46 0.19
C VAL A 175 -2.39 15.26 -0.64
N PRO A 176 -2.19 16.03 -1.71
CA PRO A 176 -0.98 15.97 -2.55
C PRO A 176 0.30 16.36 -1.84
#